data_9fce62b57542532663f6fd2ffee1a051
#
_entry.id   9fce62b57542532663f6fd2ffee1a051
#
_cell.length_a   1.000
_cell.length_b   1.000
_cell.length_c   1.000
_cell.angle_alpha   90.00
_cell.angle_beta   90.00
_cell.angle_gamma   90.00
#
_symmetry.space_group_name_H-M   'P 1'
#
loop_
_entity.id
_entity.type
_entity.pdbx_description
1 polymer ?
#
loop_
_entity_poly.entity_id
_entity_poly.type
_entity_poly.pdbx_seq_one_letter_code
_entity_poly.pdbx_strand_id
1 'polypeptide(L)'
;MGGLRITNRESLTRELRSLQKDKMLLKNIINDLDLSIALDSSYTYENFIAKFYSYHNMEFPNLSPVDGYVTRGLQLENNHLGIDIATKNHNDVRVPIDGRVLYSGISDDLGKTIIISHSGGFITVYGHNDTIMVNSGDELQKNQIISQVGETGKSQGPHLHFEIWKNNQVLDPREIIPEYKEKDVSIRQTR
;
A
#
# COMPACT_ATOMS: atom_id res chain seq x y z
N MET A 1 -11.95 -4.25 -37.32
CA MET A 1 -10.93 -4.56 -36.28
C MET A 1 -10.08 -3.34 -35.94
N GLY A 2 -10.68 -2.19 -35.60
CA GLY A 2 -9.97 -0.92 -35.36
C GLY A 2 -10.15 -0.30 -33.96
N GLY A 3 -11.05 -0.83 -33.14
CA GLY A 3 -11.43 -0.18 -31.88
C GLY A 3 -10.48 -0.37 -30.69
N LEU A 4 -9.80 -1.50 -30.60
CA LEU A 4 -8.91 -1.82 -29.44
C LEU A 4 -7.57 -1.05 -29.41
N ARG A 5 -7.10 -0.58 -30.58
CA ARG A 5 -5.82 0.18 -30.66
C ARG A 5 -5.96 1.65 -30.24
N ILE A 6 -7.14 2.24 -30.37
CA ILE A 6 -7.37 3.66 -30.08
C ILE A 6 -7.50 3.87 -28.56
N THR A 7 -8.19 3.00 -27.87
CA THR A 7 -8.38 3.05 -26.40
C THR A 7 -7.04 2.91 -25.65
N ASN A 8 -6.13 2.08 -26.15
CA ASN A 8 -4.82 1.88 -25.52
C ASN A 8 -3.92 3.12 -25.68
N ARG A 9 -4.01 3.81 -26.82
CA ARG A 9 -3.21 5.02 -27.10
C ARG A 9 -3.68 6.23 -26.26
N GLU A 10 -4.97 6.41 -26.08
CA GLU A 10 -5.53 7.48 -25.23
C GLU A 10 -5.27 7.25 -23.75
N SER A 11 -5.34 6.00 -23.29
CA SER A 11 -4.97 5.60 -21.94
C SER A 11 -3.49 5.88 -21.67
N LEU A 12 -2.58 5.43 -22.56
CA LEU A 12 -1.14 5.72 -22.46
C LEU A 12 -0.85 7.23 -22.48
N THR A 13 -1.56 7.99 -23.31
CA THR A 13 -1.36 9.44 -23.39
C THR A 13 -1.80 10.16 -22.12
N ARG A 14 -2.88 9.70 -21.46
CA ARG A 14 -3.31 10.21 -20.15
C ARG A 14 -2.30 9.88 -19.06
N GLU A 15 -1.79 8.66 -19.05
CA GLU A 15 -0.78 8.19 -18.12
C GLU A 15 0.54 8.95 -18.27
N LEU A 16 1.01 9.16 -19.51
CA LEU A 16 2.18 9.98 -19.80
C LEU A 16 2.01 11.45 -19.38
N ARG A 17 0.81 12.04 -19.58
CA ARG A 17 0.53 13.40 -19.11
C ARG A 17 0.49 13.49 -17.59
N SER A 18 -0.05 12.48 -16.89
CA SER A 18 -0.01 12.37 -15.44
C SER A 18 1.42 12.30 -14.94
N LEU A 19 2.24 11.39 -15.49
CA LEU A 19 3.65 11.25 -15.14
C LEU A 19 4.47 12.53 -15.41
N GLN A 20 4.20 13.24 -16.51
CA GLN A 20 4.84 14.52 -16.80
C GLN A 20 4.44 15.62 -15.82
N LYS A 21 3.16 15.64 -15.39
CA LYS A 21 2.66 16.58 -14.39
C LYS A 21 3.28 16.29 -13.02
N ASP A 22 3.37 15.02 -12.63
CA ASP A 22 3.99 14.58 -11.40
C ASP A 22 5.50 14.86 -11.38
N LYS A 23 6.19 14.68 -12.53
CA LYS A 23 7.62 15.02 -12.69
C LYS A 23 7.87 16.53 -12.60
N MET A 24 6.99 17.34 -13.15
CA MET A 24 7.10 18.80 -13.08
C MET A 24 6.80 19.31 -11.66
N LEU A 25 5.81 18.72 -11.00
CA LEU A 25 5.49 18.99 -9.60
C LEU A 25 6.65 18.60 -8.67
N LEU A 26 7.23 17.40 -8.85
CA LEU A 26 8.44 16.95 -8.15
C LEU A 26 9.61 17.91 -8.33
N LYS A 27 9.82 18.42 -9.55
CA LYS A 27 10.90 19.37 -9.84
C LYS A 27 10.70 20.70 -9.12
N ASN A 28 9.48 21.19 -9.04
CA ASN A 28 9.16 22.42 -8.31
C ASN A 28 9.36 22.24 -6.81
N ILE A 29 8.98 21.07 -6.26
CA ILE A 29 9.14 20.77 -4.84
C ILE A 29 10.61 20.58 -4.44
N ILE A 30 11.41 19.92 -5.30
CA ILE A 30 12.87 19.81 -5.08
C ILE A 30 13.51 21.20 -5.09
N ASN A 31 12.98 22.15 -5.85
CA ASN A 31 13.45 23.54 -5.86
C ASN A 31 12.98 24.35 -4.65
N ASP A 32 11.80 24.05 -4.09
CA ASP A 32 11.21 24.74 -2.92
C ASP A 32 11.66 24.11 -1.59
N LEU A 33 12.03 22.82 -1.58
CA LEU A 33 12.67 22.17 -0.43
C LEU A 33 14.17 22.46 -0.49
N ASP A 34 14.65 23.18 0.53
CA ASP A 34 16.08 23.42 0.75
C ASP A 34 16.88 22.12 0.50
N LEU A 35 17.76 22.13 -0.51
CA LEU A 35 18.51 20.96 -0.99
C LEU A 35 19.32 20.24 0.10
N SER A 36 19.46 20.83 1.28
CA SER A 36 20.10 20.22 2.45
C SER A 36 19.44 18.94 2.94
N ILE A 37 18.13 18.76 2.66
CA ILE A 37 17.37 17.58 3.09
C ILE A 37 17.54 16.41 2.10
N ALA A 38 17.81 16.68 0.83
CA ALA A 38 17.96 15.66 -0.23
C ALA A 38 19.31 14.94 -0.22
N LEU A 39 20.25 15.35 0.63
CA LEU A 39 21.61 14.80 0.72
C LEU A 39 21.87 13.93 1.96
N ASP A 40 20.84 13.75 2.81
CA ASP A 40 20.93 12.82 3.93
C ASP A 40 20.71 11.40 3.42
N SER A 41 21.74 10.56 3.51
CA SER A 41 21.72 9.15 3.09
C SER A 41 20.71 8.27 3.86
N SER A 42 20.08 8.81 4.91
CA SER A 42 19.00 8.15 5.67
C SER A 42 17.61 8.41 5.08
N TYR A 43 17.51 9.27 4.04
CA TYR A 43 16.22 9.66 3.46
C TYR A 43 15.79 8.70 2.36
N THR A 44 14.83 7.85 2.66
CA THR A 44 14.27 6.89 1.69
C THR A 44 13.22 7.55 0.77
N TYR A 45 12.93 6.89 -0.36
CA TYR A 45 11.85 7.32 -1.27
C TYR A 45 10.50 7.36 -0.56
N GLU A 46 10.23 6.41 0.33
CA GLU A 46 9.01 6.31 1.13
C GLU A 46 8.87 7.51 2.08
N ASN A 47 9.94 7.90 2.77
CA ASN A 47 9.97 9.09 3.63
C ASN A 47 9.69 10.37 2.83
N PHE A 48 10.22 10.45 1.61
CA PHE A 48 9.92 11.54 0.69
C PHE A 48 8.42 11.57 0.33
N ILE A 49 7.86 10.44 -0.07
CA ILE A 49 6.44 10.31 -0.41
C ILE A 49 5.55 10.72 0.78
N ALA A 50 5.80 10.17 1.97
CA ALA A 50 5.03 10.49 3.16
C ALA A 50 5.06 11.99 3.49
N LYS A 51 6.25 12.61 3.45
CA LYS A 51 6.42 14.04 3.71
C LYS A 51 5.77 14.92 2.64
N PHE A 52 5.90 14.52 1.36
CA PHE A 52 5.29 15.21 0.24
C PHE A 52 3.76 15.28 0.36
N TYR A 53 3.11 14.13 0.59
CA TYR A 53 1.65 14.07 0.72
C TYR A 53 1.17 14.82 1.97
N SER A 54 1.90 14.73 3.09
CA SER A 54 1.61 15.49 4.30
C SER A 54 1.70 17.00 4.09
N TYR A 55 2.76 17.47 3.41
CA TYR A 55 2.97 18.90 3.14
C TYR A 55 1.89 19.50 2.24
N HIS A 56 1.39 18.74 1.27
CA HIS A 56 0.36 19.16 0.33
C HIS A 56 -1.07 18.87 0.81
N ASN A 57 -1.26 18.42 2.07
CA ASN A 57 -2.55 17.97 2.60
C ASN A 57 -3.23 16.95 1.68
N MET A 58 -2.44 16.14 0.97
CA MET A 58 -2.93 15.06 0.11
C MET A 58 -3.08 13.78 0.92
N GLU A 59 -4.14 13.05 0.67
CA GLU A 59 -4.35 11.76 1.33
C GLU A 59 -3.39 10.69 0.80
N PHE A 60 -2.85 9.90 1.70
CA PHE A 60 -2.04 8.72 1.42
C PHE A 60 -2.31 7.65 2.47
N PRO A 61 -1.98 6.36 2.24
CA PRO A 61 -2.35 5.25 3.11
C PRO A 61 -1.53 5.21 4.41
N ASN A 62 -1.74 6.19 5.29
CA ASN A 62 -0.99 6.40 6.54
C ASN A 62 -1.70 5.88 7.81
N LEU A 63 -2.87 5.28 7.67
CA LEU A 63 -3.58 4.66 8.79
C LEU A 63 -3.25 3.17 8.83
N SER A 64 -2.96 2.66 10.04
CA SER A 64 -2.77 1.21 10.25
C SER A 64 -4.06 0.46 9.95
N PRO A 65 -4.06 -0.49 8.97
CA PRO A 65 -5.25 -1.30 8.67
C PRO A 65 -5.65 -2.23 9.82
N VAL A 66 -4.72 -2.63 10.66
CA VAL A 66 -4.97 -3.46 11.84
C VAL A 66 -3.93 -3.16 12.93
N ASP A 67 -4.34 -3.24 14.19
CA ASP A 67 -3.40 -3.19 15.32
C ASP A 67 -2.67 -4.53 15.48
N GLY A 68 -1.35 -4.50 15.57
CA GLY A 68 -0.53 -5.70 15.70
C GLY A 68 0.98 -5.41 15.63
N TYR A 69 1.78 -6.47 15.63
CA TYR A 69 3.24 -6.39 15.52
C TYR A 69 3.71 -6.87 14.15
N VAL A 70 4.61 -6.13 13.51
CA VAL A 70 5.24 -6.57 12.27
C VAL A 70 6.20 -7.71 12.57
N THR A 71 5.89 -8.89 12.08
CA THR A 71 6.71 -10.12 12.28
C THR A 71 7.56 -10.44 11.09
N ARG A 72 7.20 -9.92 9.89
CA ARG A 72 7.99 -10.04 8.68
C ARG A 72 7.88 -8.73 7.87
N GLY A 73 9.03 -8.19 7.48
CA GLY A 73 9.14 -6.98 6.67
C GLY A 73 9.09 -7.26 5.17
N LEU A 74 9.17 -6.19 4.36
CA LEU A 74 9.36 -6.27 2.92
C LEU A 74 10.67 -7.00 2.59
N GLN A 75 10.63 -8.00 1.69
CA GLN A 75 11.77 -8.82 1.27
C GLN A 75 11.65 -9.16 -0.22
N LEU A 76 12.14 -8.26 -1.08
CA LEU A 76 12.01 -8.39 -2.54
C LEU A 76 12.68 -9.66 -3.08
N GLU A 77 13.83 -10.03 -2.53
CA GLU A 77 14.57 -11.25 -2.89
C GLU A 77 13.81 -12.53 -2.59
N ASN A 78 12.89 -12.50 -1.63
CA ASN A 78 12.05 -13.63 -1.25
C ASN A 78 10.62 -13.55 -1.81
N ASN A 79 10.39 -12.60 -2.73
CA ASN A 79 9.07 -12.31 -3.31
C ASN A 79 7.99 -12.02 -2.24
N HIS A 80 8.40 -11.41 -1.11
CA HIS A 80 7.51 -10.93 -0.06
C HIS A 80 7.33 -9.42 -0.22
N LEU A 81 6.22 -9.03 -0.85
CA LEU A 81 5.98 -7.68 -1.37
C LEU A 81 5.24 -6.76 -0.38
N GLY A 82 5.21 -7.13 0.89
CA GLY A 82 4.55 -6.37 1.94
C GLY A 82 5.13 -6.62 3.31
N ILE A 83 4.29 -6.43 4.32
CA ILE A 83 4.59 -6.78 5.70
C ILE A 83 3.55 -7.76 6.24
N ASP A 84 3.97 -8.63 7.15
CA ASP A 84 3.07 -9.52 7.87
C ASP A 84 2.87 -8.97 9.29
N ILE A 85 1.61 -8.66 9.62
CA ILE A 85 1.20 -8.06 10.89
C ILE A 85 0.49 -9.11 11.73
N ALA A 86 1.21 -9.68 12.70
CA ALA A 86 0.63 -10.64 13.65
C ALA A 86 -0.35 -9.95 14.60
N THR A 87 -1.53 -10.50 14.68
CA THR A 87 -2.60 -10.01 15.55
C THR A 87 -3.58 -11.13 15.88
N LYS A 88 -4.61 -10.86 16.66
CA LYS A 88 -5.65 -11.86 16.97
C LYS A 88 -6.46 -12.19 15.72
N ASN A 89 -6.82 -13.47 15.58
CA ASN A 89 -7.78 -13.90 14.56
C ASN A 89 -9.11 -13.15 14.71
N HIS A 90 -9.78 -12.87 13.59
CA HIS A 90 -11.02 -12.09 13.50
C HIS A 90 -10.93 -10.62 13.95
N ASN A 91 -9.73 -10.04 14.13
CA ASN A 91 -9.61 -8.60 14.25
C ASN A 91 -10.06 -7.91 12.96
N ASP A 92 -10.78 -6.78 13.09
CA ASP A 92 -11.24 -5.98 11.98
C ASP A 92 -10.06 -5.39 11.20
N VAL A 93 -10.10 -5.54 9.88
CA VAL A 93 -9.19 -4.90 8.94
C VAL A 93 -9.88 -3.68 8.34
N ARG A 94 -9.20 -2.54 8.32
CA ARG A 94 -9.75 -1.26 7.87
C ARG A 94 -8.98 -0.70 6.69
N VAL A 95 -9.67 0.02 5.82
CA VAL A 95 -9.02 0.72 4.71
C VAL A 95 -8.33 2.00 5.22
N PRO A 96 -7.05 2.27 4.82
CA PRO A 96 -6.28 3.41 5.34
C PRO A 96 -6.70 4.77 4.78
N ILE A 97 -7.28 4.82 3.59
CA ILE A 97 -7.83 6.02 2.93
C ILE A 97 -8.98 5.62 2.00
N ASP A 98 -9.77 6.59 1.53
CA ASP A 98 -10.83 6.37 0.56
C ASP A 98 -10.31 5.59 -0.65
N GLY A 99 -11.15 4.73 -1.22
CA GLY A 99 -10.75 3.92 -2.36
C GLY A 99 -11.87 3.14 -2.98
N ARG A 100 -11.51 2.39 -4.03
CA ARG A 100 -12.42 1.49 -4.73
C ARG A 100 -11.85 0.09 -4.80
N VAL A 101 -12.64 -0.91 -4.48
CA VAL A 101 -12.25 -2.31 -4.53
C VAL A 101 -12.05 -2.73 -5.99
N LEU A 102 -10.80 -3.08 -6.35
CA LEU A 102 -10.46 -3.66 -7.65
C LEU A 102 -10.72 -5.15 -7.68
N TYR A 103 -10.41 -5.83 -6.58
CA TYR A 103 -10.54 -7.28 -6.45
C TYR A 103 -10.97 -7.65 -5.04
N SER A 104 -11.87 -8.62 -4.96
CA SER A 104 -12.30 -9.27 -3.72
C SER A 104 -12.54 -10.74 -4.04
N GLY A 105 -11.68 -11.63 -3.52
CA GLY A 105 -11.74 -13.05 -3.91
C GLY A 105 -10.69 -13.91 -3.24
N ILE A 106 -10.35 -15.04 -3.86
CA ILE A 106 -9.37 -16.00 -3.36
C ILE A 106 -8.19 -16.03 -4.34
N SER A 107 -6.97 -15.89 -3.82
CA SER A 107 -5.72 -16.13 -4.53
C SER A 107 -5.00 -17.36 -3.97
N ASP A 108 -4.13 -17.99 -4.77
CA ASP A 108 -3.45 -19.24 -4.39
C ASP A 108 -2.48 -19.04 -3.21
N ASP A 109 -1.81 -17.90 -3.15
CA ASP A 109 -0.80 -17.63 -2.13
C ASP A 109 -1.40 -16.86 -0.94
N LEU A 110 -2.11 -15.76 -1.19
CA LEU A 110 -2.63 -14.87 -0.16
C LEU A 110 -4.02 -15.28 0.38
N GLY A 111 -4.60 -16.39 -0.12
CA GLY A 111 -5.91 -16.83 0.32
C GLY A 111 -7.01 -15.81 0.01
N LYS A 112 -7.90 -15.53 0.95
CA LYS A 112 -8.91 -14.49 0.80
C LYS A 112 -8.23 -13.12 0.75
N THR A 113 -8.33 -12.47 -0.41
CA THR A 113 -7.55 -11.29 -0.80
C THR A 113 -8.47 -10.15 -1.23
N ILE A 114 -8.12 -8.93 -0.80
CA ILE A 114 -8.73 -7.69 -1.26
C ILE A 114 -7.62 -6.82 -1.88
N ILE A 115 -7.92 -6.18 -3.03
CA ILE A 115 -7.05 -5.19 -3.66
C ILE A 115 -7.88 -3.92 -3.86
N ILE A 116 -7.35 -2.78 -3.40
CA ILE A 116 -8.04 -1.50 -3.42
C ILE A 116 -7.18 -0.47 -4.14
N SER A 117 -7.79 0.27 -5.08
CA SER A 117 -7.18 1.47 -5.67
C SER A 117 -7.57 2.71 -4.89
N HIS A 118 -6.64 3.65 -4.78
CA HIS A 118 -6.81 4.91 -4.08
C HIS A 118 -6.43 6.09 -4.98
N SER A 119 -6.78 7.30 -4.53
CA SER A 119 -6.32 8.52 -5.16
C SER A 119 -4.77 8.58 -5.19
N GLY A 120 -4.24 9.40 -6.10
CA GLY A 120 -2.79 9.58 -6.20
C GLY A 120 -2.02 8.36 -6.72
N GLY A 121 -2.68 7.33 -7.28
CA GLY A 121 -2.04 6.14 -7.86
C GLY A 121 -1.53 5.13 -6.84
N PHE A 122 -2.08 5.15 -5.62
CA PHE A 122 -1.83 4.12 -4.62
C PHE A 122 -2.71 2.90 -4.84
N ILE A 123 -2.18 1.73 -4.50
CA ILE A 123 -2.91 0.47 -4.40
C ILE A 123 -2.51 -0.18 -3.08
N THR A 124 -3.49 -0.77 -2.38
CA THR A 124 -3.25 -1.58 -1.19
C THR A 124 -3.75 -3.00 -1.39
N VAL A 125 -3.03 -3.97 -0.82
CA VAL A 125 -3.36 -5.40 -0.88
C VAL A 125 -3.48 -5.95 0.53
N TYR A 126 -4.52 -6.77 0.74
CA TYR A 126 -4.83 -7.38 2.04
C TYR A 126 -4.98 -8.89 1.84
N GLY A 127 -4.04 -9.66 2.38
CA GLY A 127 -4.01 -11.11 2.27
C GLY A 127 -4.35 -11.83 3.58
N HIS A 128 -4.59 -13.12 3.47
CA HIS A 128 -4.86 -14.08 4.56
C HIS A 128 -6.12 -13.80 5.37
N ASN A 129 -7.06 -13.01 4.81
CA ASN A 129 -8.31 -12.67 5.51
C ASN A 129 -9.12 -13.94 5.85
N ASP A 130 -9.90 -13.89 6.93
CA ASP A 130 -10.90 -14.92 7.25
C ASP A 130 -12.25 -14.60 6.61
N THR A 131 -12.74 -13.40 6.81
CA THR A 131 -14.02 -12.94 6.25
C THR A 131 -13.82 -11.68 5.44
N ILE A 132 -14.32 -11.65 4.20
CA ILE A 132 -14.36 -10.46 3.36
C ILE A 132 -15.77 -9.86 3.44
N MET A 133 -15.87 -8.54 3.65
CA MET A 133 -17.12 -7.80 3.84
C MET A 133 -17.43 -6.84 2.68
N VAL A 134 -16.60 -6.85 1.63
CA VAL A 134 -16.72 -5.94 0.48
C VAL A 134 -16.63 -6.71 -0.83
N ASN A 135 -17.17 -6.15 -1.89
CA ASN A 135 -17.16 -6.74 -3.23
C ASN A 135 -16.38 -5.89 -4.22
N SER A 136 -15.88 -6.51 -5.28
CA SER A 136 -15.25 -5.77 -6.38
C SER A 136 -16.19 -4.70 -6.94
N GLY A 137 -15.69 -3.47 -7.05
CA GLY A 137 -16.44 -2.31 -7.50
C GLY A 137 -16.99 -1.42 -6.38
N ASP A 138 -16.99 -1.86 -5.12
CA ASP A 138 -17.46 -1.06 -3.99
C ASP A 138 -16.56 0.16 -3.77
N GLU A 139 -17.19 1.30 -3.47
CA GLU A 139 -16.52 2.52 -3.02
C GLU A 139 -16.40 2.51 -1.50
N LEU A 140 -15.22 2.82 -0.99
CA LEU A 140 -14.88 2.70 0.41
C LEU A 140 -14.48 4.06 1.00
N GLN A 141 -14.88 4.29 2.24
CA GLN A 141 -14.45 5.44 3.01
C GLN A 141 -13.29 5.07 3.94
N LYS A 142 -12.39 6.00 4.18
CA LYS A 142 -11.30 5.87 5.15
C LYS A 142 -11.80 5.31 6.49
N ASN A 143 -11.04 4.37 7.04
CA ASN A 143 -11.35 3.68 8.31
C ASN A 143 -12.55 2.71 8.26
N GLN A 144 -13.15 2.49 7.08
CA GLN A 144 -14.21 1.49 6.91
C GLN A 144 -13.64 0.08 7.12
N ILE A 145 -14.41 -0.79 7.81
CA ILE A 145 -14.07 -2.22 7.94
C ILE A 145 -14.31 -2.90 6.59
N ILE A 146 -13.33 -3.67 6.13
CA ILE A 146 -13.36 -4.37 4.82
C ILE A 146 -13.28 -5.89 4.97
N SER A 147 -12.68 -6.37 6.06
CA SER A 147 -12.49 -7.80 6.32
C SER A 147 -12.14 -8.05 7.78
N GLN A 148 -11.93 -9.32 8.11
CA GLN A 148 -11.34 -9.77 9.37
C GLN A 148 -10.07 -10.56 9.11
N VAL A 149 -9.09 -10.42 9.99
CA VAL A 149 -7.83 -11.15 9.96
C VAL A 149 -8.08 -12.65 10.08
N GLY A 150 -7.37 -13.44 9.29
CA GLY A 150 -7.44 -14.88 9.30
C GLY A 150 -6.08 -15.54 9.09
N GLU A 151 -6.13 -16.74 8.51
CA GLU A 151 -4.96 -17.56 8.18
C GLU A 151 -5.17 -18.33 6.87
N THR A 152 -5.98 -17.78 5.93
CA THR A 152 -6.27 -18.43 4.66
C THR A 152 -5.08 -18.35 3.68
N GLY A 153 -5.01 -19.28 2.73
CA GLY A 153 -3.89 -19.37 1.77
C GLY A 153 -2.61 -19.94 2.40
N LYS A 154 -1.45 -19.48 1.98
CA LYS A 154 -0.15 -19.94 2.49
C LYS A 154 0.25 -19.15 3.76
N SER A 155 -0.45 -19.36 4.85
CA SER A 155 -0.21 -18.74 6.14
C SER A 155 0.30 -19.76 7.17
N GLN A 156 1.08 -19.29 8.16
CA GLN A 156 1.58 -20.09 9.28
C GLN A 156 0.89 -19.76 10.62
N GLY A 157 -0.15 -18.95 10.59
CA GLY A 157 -0.90 -18.51 11.75
C GLY A 157 -1.62 -17.18 11.50
N PRO A 158 -2.48 -16.71 12.41
CA PRO A 158 -3.27 -15.51 12.20
C PRO A 158 -2.42 -14.26 12.02
N HIS A 159 -2.48 -13.64 10.84
CA HIS A 159 -1.84 -12.37 10.51
C HIS A 159 -2.53 -11.71 9.32
N LEU A 160 -2.33 -10.41 9.16
CA LEU A 160 -2.62 -9.69 7.94
C LEU A 160 -1.34 -9.57 7.13
N HIS A 161 -1.36 -10.04 5.87
CA HIS A 161 -0.38 -9.63 4.87
C HIS A 161 -0.85 -8.31 4.24
N PHE A 162 0.00 -7.27 4.29
CA PHE A 162 -0.36 -5.93 3.83
C PHE A 162 0.69 -5.33 2.92
N GLU A 163 0.26 -4.88 1.72
CA GLU A 163 1.14 -4.23 0.74
C GLU A 163 0.66 -2.82 0.44
N ILE A 164 1.61 -1.92 0.17
CA ILE A 164 1.37 -0.60 -0.39
C ILE A 164 2.14 -0.49 -1.70
N TRP A 165 1.45 -0.10 -2.75
CA TRP A 165 2.03 0.16 -4.06
C TRP A 165 1.79 1.60 -4.49
N LYS A 166 2.75 2.17 -5.22
CA LYS A 166 2.64 3.49 -5.85
C LYS A 166 3.20 3.43 -7.26
N ASN A 167 2.35 3.67 -8.27
CA ASN A 167 2.77 3.69 -9.68
C ASN A 167 3.60 2.45 -10.07
N ASN A 168 3.12 1.24 -9.77
CA ASN A 168 3.77 -0.05 -9.99
C ASN A 168 5.07 -0.30 -9.20
N GLN A 169 5.38 0.52 -8.22
CA GLN A 169 6.46 0.28 -7.26
C GLN A 169 5.89 -0.12 -5.92
N VAL A 170 6.40 -1.23 -5.36
CA VAL A 170 6.07 -1.60 -3.98
C VAL A 170 6.80 -0.67 -3.03
N LEU A 171 6.09 -0.21 -1.99
CA LEU A 171 6.63 0.62 -0.92
C LEU A 171 6.66 -0.19 0.38
N ASP A 172 7.64 0.07 1.22
CA ASP A 172 7.67 -0.52 2.56
C ASP A 172 6.61 0.13 3.45
N PRO A 173 5.57 -0.60 3.89
CA PRO A 173 4.53 -0.02 4.73
C PRO A 173 5.04 0.55 6.05
N ARG A 174 6.20 0.09 6.57
CA ARG A 174 6.82 0.60 7.80
C ARG A 174 7.35 2.03 7.64
N GLU A 175 7.73 2.42 6.42
CA GLU A 175 8.18 3.78 6.13
C GLU A 175 7.01 4.75 5.85
N ILE A 176 5.84 4.21 5.50
CA ILE A 176 4.61 4.98 5.23
C ILE A 176 3.76 5.13 6.49
N ILE A 177 3.68 4.09 7.32
CA ILE A 177 2.88 4.03 8.56
C ILE A 177 3.84 3.93 9.75
N PRO A 178 4.15 5.05 10.44
CA PRO A 178 5.16 5.08 11.51
C PRO A 178 4.89 4.08 12.64
N GLU A 179 3.63 3.81 12.96
CA GLU A 179 3.22 2.84 13.97
C GLU A 179 3.81 1.44 13.72
N TYR A 180 3.89 1.00 12.46
CA TYR A 180 4.45 -0.30 12.11
C TYR A 180 5.97 -0.34 12.22
N LYS A 181 6.64 0.79 12.08
CA LYS A 181 8.08 0.90 12.35
C LYS A 181 8.40 0.72 13.83
N GLU A 182 7.59 1.31 14.70
CA GLU A 182 7.73 1.20 16.14
C GLU A 182 7.39 -0.21 16.66
N LYS A 183 6.43 -0.89 16.03
CA LYS A 183 5.97 -2.24 16.36
C LYS A 183 6.68 -3.35 15.57
N ASP A 184 7.81 -3.05 14.92
CA ASP A 184 8.57 -4.03 14.14
C ASP A 184 9.42 -4.93 15.06
N VAL A 185 9.09 -6.21 15.09
CA VAL A 185 9.84 -7.26 15.81
C VAL A 185 10.58 -8.21 14.87
N SER A 186 10.45 -8.03 13.53
CA SER A 186 11.08 -8.88 12.52
C SER A 186 12.61 -8.84 12.58
N ILE A 187 13.19 -7.70 12.97
CA ILE A 187 14.64 -7.47 13.07
C ILE A 187 15.25 -8.23 14.27
N ARG A 188 14.46 -8.64 15.27
CA ARG A 188 14.94 -9.33 16.47
C ARG A 188 15.14 -10.83 16.27
N GLN A 189 14.71 -11.40 15.15
CA GLN A 189 14.77 -12.84 14.86
C GLN A 189 16.10 -13.27 14.17
N THR A 190 16.98 -12.33 13.86
CA THR A 190 18.26 -12.57 13.15
C THR A 190 19.47 -12.65 14.10
N ARG A 191 19.30 -13.22 15.29
CA ARG A 191 20.43 -13.51 16.20
C ARG A 191 20.50 -14.99 16.55
#